data_527ca117c4496e2b1b269953a9a09a32
#
_entry.id   527ca117c4496e2b1b269953a9a09a32
#
_cell.length_a   1.000
_cell.length_b   1.000
_cell.length_c   1.000
_cell.angle_alpha   90.00
_cell.angle_beta   90.00
_cell.angle_gamma   90.00
#
_symmetry.space_group_name_H-M   'P 1'
#
loop_
_entity.id
_entity.type
_entity.pdbx_description
1 polymer ?
#
loop_
_entity_poly.entity_id
_entity_poly.type
_entity_poly.pdbx_seq_one_letter_code
_entity_poly.pdbx_strand_id
1 'polypeptide(L)'
;MEKSKGLVTIPTDLDVVPQTLELMKLWGADAIRDCDGTDFPTELKDADAEIYSTYYTTRKDNAWAEANPEEIQQMYVMTPFYTAESETLEVEVMKGLYPDMLKPNTRDDIKRWWEVIDRTTGEVVPTDKWDYSEETGKVTLAAVPFHEYTVSFLAYIMWDPVHMYNAVTNDWKDVEHQITFDVRQPKTHEYTMKRLRKFIEDHPYVNVLRFTTFFHQFTLIFDELAREKYVDWYGYSASVSPYILEQFEKEVGYKFRAEYIIDQGYYNNQYRIPSKEYQDFQAFQRREVAKIVKEMVDITHECGKKAMMFLGDHWIGTEPFMEEFKTLGLDAVVGSVGNGSTLRLISDIDGVKYTEGRLLPYFFPDVFHEGGDPVKEARYNWVTARRAIL
;
A
#
# COMPACT_ATOMS: atom_id res chain seq x y z
N MET A 1 5.92 -30.58 27.06
CA MET A 1 7.02 -29.74 26.56
C MET A 1 6.91 -28.40 27.26
N GLU A 2 8.01 -27.87 27.80
CA GLU A 2 7.98 -26.48 28.26
C GLU A 2 7.68 -25.58 27.07
N LYS A 3 6.70 -24.67 27.21
CA LYS A 3 6.43 -23.64 26.21
C LYS A 3 7.72 -22.84 25.97
N SER A 4 8.02 -22.48 24.73
CA SER A 4 9.16 -21.62 24.44
C SER A 4 9.01 -20.32 25.24
N LYS A 5 10.14 -19.70 25.62
CA LYS A 5 10.10 -18.42 26.35
C LYS A 5 9.67 -17.23 25.47
N GLY A 6 9.42 -17.46 24.19
CA GLY A 6 8.93 -16.49 23.21
C GLY A 6 7.71 -17.03 22.49
N LEU A 7 6.83 -16.13 22.04
CA LEU A 7 5.67 -16.48 21.24
C LEU A 7 6.14 -17.06 19.89
N VAL A 8 5.59 -18.20 19.51
CA VAL A 8 5.79 -18.83 18.20
C VAL A 8 4.45 -18.88 17.50
N THR A 9 4.35 -18.18 16.37
CA THR A 9 3.13 -18.09 15.55
C THR A 9 3.25 -18.99 14.33
N ILE A 10 2.31 -19.91 14.15
CA ILE A 10 2.25 -20.80 12.98
C ILE A 10 1.14 -20.31 12.05
N PRO A 11 1.42 -20.14 10.74
CA PRO A 11 0.38 -19.87 9.75
C PRO A 11 -0.48 -21.11 9.53
N THR A 12 -1.75 -20.90 9.22
CA THR A 12 -2.71 -21.96 8.87
C THR A 12 -3.58 -21.58 7.69
N ASP A 13 -4.11 -22.61 7.04
CA ASP A 13 -5.13 -22.50 6.00
C ASP A 13 -6.08 -23.67 6.10
N LEU A 14 -7.21 -23.64 5.37
CA LEU A 14 -8.26 -24.69 5.42
C LEU A 14 -7.72 -26.10 5.13
N ASP A 15 -6.80 -26.20 4.16
CA ASP A 15 -6.29 -27.49 3.67
C ASP A 15 -5.10 -28.04 4.48
N VAL A 16 -4.60 -27.32 5.50
CA VAL A 16 -3.38 -27.68 6.22
C VAL A 16 -3.54 -27.77 7.75
N VAL A 17 -4.77 -27.92 8.24
CA VAL A 17 -5.06 -28.02 9.68
C VAL A 17 -4.26 -29.12 10.39
N PRO A 18 -4.17 -30.37 9.88
CA PRO A 18 -3.35 -31.40 10.51
C PRO A 18 -1.88 -31.02 10.65
N GLN A 19 -1.29 -30.42 9.60
CA GLN A 19 0.09 -29.95 9.59
C GLN A 19 0.29 -28.79 10.56
N THR A 20 -0.67 -27.87 10.65
CA THR A 20 -0.66 -26.78 11.63
C THR A 20 -0.57 -27.33 13.05
N LEU A 21 -1.43 -28.28 13.42
CA LEU A 21 -1.45 -28.89 14.75
C LEU A 21 -0.14 -29.65 15.06
N GLU A 22 0.41 -30.34 14.08
CA GLU A 22 1.71 -31.01 14.20
C GLU A 22 2.85 -30.01 14.45
N LEU A 23 2.91 -28.93 13.66
CA LEU A 23 3.91 -27.87 13.80
C LEU A 23 3.77 -27.13 15.13
N MET A 24 2.56 -26.82 15.57
CA MET A 24 2.32 -26.20 16.88
C MET A 24 2.92 -27.06 17.99
N LYS A 25 2.68 -28.35 17.97
CA LYS A 25 3.22 -29.29 18.96
C LYS A 25 4.74 -29.40 18.87
N LEU A 26 5.28 -29.45 17.64
CA LEU A 26 6.73 -29.62 17.41
C LEU A 26 7.51 -28.38 17.88
N TRP A 27 6.98 -27.19 17.61
CA TRP A 27 7.65 -25.92 17.91
C TRP A 27 7.27 -25.32 19.27
N GLY A 28 6.27 -25.91 19.97
CA GLY A 28 5.71 -25.32 21.17
C GLY A 28 5.00 -23.99 20.89
N ALA A 29 4.35 -23.89 19.71
CA ALA A 29 3.67 -22.68 19.30
C ALA A 29 2.46 -22.41 20.19
N ASP A 30 2.25 -21.14 20.47
CA ASP A 30 1.18 -20.61 21.34
C ASP A 30 0.31 -19.59 20.58
N ALA A 31 0.56 -19.39 19.29
CA ALA A 31 -0.27 -18.56 18.42
C ALA A 31 -0.45 -19.20 17.03
N ILE A 32 -1.61 -18.93 16.43
CA ILE A 32 -1.97 -19.34 15.07
C ILE A 32 -2.43 -18.09 14.31
N ARG A 33 -2.05 -17.98 13.05
CA ARG A 33 -2.54 -16.91 12.18
C ARG A 33 -3.14 -17.44 10.89
N ASP A 34 -4.09 -16.70 10.31
CA ASP A 34 -4.54 -16.95 8.94
C ASP A 34 -3.43 -16.68 7.91
N CYS A 35 -3.58 -17.21 6.71
CA CYS A 35 -2.72 -16.91 5.57
C CYS A 35 -3.25 -15.66 4.84
N ASP A 36 -2.82 -14.47 5.32
CA ASP A 36 -3.07 -13.18 4.69
C ASP A 36 -4.54 -12.94 4.29
N GLY A 37 -5.46 -13.27 5.23
CA GLY A 37 -6.89 -13.03 5.10
C GLY A 37 -7.64 -14.10 4.33
N THR A 38 -7.12 -15.33 4.31
CA THR A 38 -7.91 -16.54 3.99
C THR A 38 -8.88 -16.86 5.11
N ASP A 39 -9.88 -17.70 4.83
CA ASP A 39 -10.82 -18.15 5.85
C ASP A 39 -10.09 -18.96 6.93
N PHE A 40 -10.38 -18.65 8.19
CA PHE A 40 -9.77 -19.35 9.31
C PHE A 40 -10.48 -20.68 9.58
N PRO A 41 -9.74 -21.81 9.71
CA PRO A 41 -10.32 -23.13 9.93
C PRO A 41 -11.19 -23.19 11.19
N THR A 42 -12.40 -23.69 11.06
CA THR A 42 -13.35 -23.74 12.18
C THR A 42 -12.83 -24.61 13.34
N GLU A 43 -12.09 -25.67 13.03
CA GLU A 43 -11.52 -26.62 13.97
C GLU A 43 -10.45 -25.99 14.89
N LEU A 44 -9.87 -24.88 14.48
CA LEU A 44 -8.83 -24.17 15.24
C LEU A 44 -9.36 -22.97 16.02
N LYS A 45 -10.65 -22.61 15.89
CA LYS A 45 -11.22 -21.44 16.58
C LYS A 45 -11.24 -21.58 18.12
N ASP A 46 -11.28 -22.83 18.61
CA ASP A 46 -11.26 -23.16 20.04
C ASP A 46 -9.90 -23.72 20.50
N ALA A 47 -8.85 -23.54 19.69
CA ALA A 47 -7.51 -24.00 20.05
C ALA A 47 -6.97 -23.23 21.28
N ASP A 48 -6.18 -23.93 22.13
CA ASP A 48 -5.45 -23.29 23.24
C ASP A 48 -4.25 -22.49 22.70
N ALA A 49 -4.55 -21.44 21.92
CA ALA A 49 -3.59 -20.57 21.28
C ALA A 49 -4.17 -19.18 21.04
N GLU A 50 -3.35 -18.14 20.98
CA GLU A 50 -3.77 -16.85 20.47
C GLU A 50 -4.05 -16.94 18.98
N ILE A 51 -5.18 -16.39 18.53
CA ILE A 51 -5.56 -16.37 17.12
C ILE A 51 -5.34 -14.98 16.55
N TYR A 52 -4.51 -14.91 15.53
CA TYR A 52 -4.22 -13.70 14.77
C TYR A 52 -4.98 -13.73 13.45
N SER A 53 -5.67 -12.66 13.14
CA SER A 53 -6.36 -12.53 11.84
C SER A 53 -5.90 -11.29 11.10
N THR A 54 -5.68 -11.46 9.80
CA THR A 54 -5.28 -10.37 8.92
C THR A 54 -6.48 -9.53 8.54
N TYR A 55 -6.38 -8.22 8.75
CA TYR A 55 -7.41 -7.25 8.37
C TYR A 55 -6.89 -6.32 7.27
N TYR A 56 -7.65 -6.23 6.20
CA TYR A 56 -7.39 -5.30 5.09
C TYR A 56 -8.29 -4.08 5.20
N THR A 57 -7.68 -2.91 5.36
CA THR A 57 -8.40 -1.66 5.61
C THR A 57 -9.07 -1.10 4.35
N THR A 58 -8.39 -1.16 3.21
CA THR A 58 -8.76 -0.37 2.02
C THR A 58 -9.17 -1.20 0.81
N ARG A 59 -9.25 -2.51 0.92
CA ARG A 59 -9.63 -3.44 -0.15
C ARG A 59 -10.51 -4.56 0.36
N LYS A 60 -10.87 -5.53 -0.49
CA LYS A 60 -11.83 -6.63 -0.23
C LYS A 60 -13.27 -6.13 -0.02
N ASP A 61 -13.61 -5.06 -0.71
CA ASP A 61 -14.98 -4.56 -0.77
C ASP A 61 -15.21 -3.76 -2.07
N ASN A 62 -15.15 -4.47 -3.20
CA ASN A 62 -15.37 -3.86 -4.51
C ASN A 62 -16.76 -3.24 -4.62
N ALA A 63 -17.78 -3.86 -3.99
CA ALA A 63 -19.15 -3.33 -4.02
C ALA A 63 -19.24 -1.91 -3.40
N TRP A 64 -18.50 -1.65 -2.33
CA TRP A 64 -18.40 -0.30 -1.78
C TRP A 64 -17.72 0.66 -2.75
N ALA A 65 -16.57 0.29 -3.30
CA ALA A 65 -15.79 1.11 -4.21
C ALA A 65 -16.59 1.45 -5.48
N GLU A 66 -17.27 0.47 -6.06
CA GLU A 66 -18.12 0.64 -7.24
C GLU A 66 -19.34 1.54 -6.99
N ALA A 67 -19.94 1.41 -5.80
CA ALA A 67 -21.07 2.27 -5.39
C ALA A 67 -20.61 3.69 -5.01
N ASN A 68 -19.33 3.92 -4.75
CA ASN A 68 -18.76 5.19 -4.34
C ASN A 68 -17.47 5.52 -5.12
N PRO A 69 -17.56 5.65 -6.45
CA PRO A 69 -16.37 5.79 -7.29
C PRO A 69 -15.56 7.07 -7.02
N GLU A 70 -16.15 8.08 -6.41
CA GLU A 70 -15.45 9.28 -5.94
C GLU A 70 -14.51 9.00 -4.75
N GLU A 71 -14.74 7.92 -4.02
CA GLU A 71 -13.99 7.52 -2.84
C GLU A 71 -12.83 6.56 -3.19
N ILE A 72 -12.74 6.12 -4.44
CA ILE A 72 -11.64 5.28 -4.92
C ILE A 72 -10.33 6.04 -4.75
N GLN A 73 -9.29 5.33 -4.34
CA GLN A 73 -7.99 5.90 -4.16
C GLN A 73 -7.43 6.45 -5.47
N GLN A 74 -6.72 7.55 -5.38
CA GLN A 74 -6.16 8.25 -6.52
C GLN A 74 -4.67 8.48 -6.36
N MET A 75 -3.99 8.70 -7.46
CA MET A 75 -2.61 9.14 -7.53
C MET A 75 -2.41 10.13 -8.66
N TYR A 76 -1.34 10.92 -8.60
CA TYR A 76 -0.86 11.65 -9.76
C TYR A 76 -0.08 10.72 -10.69
N VAL A 77 -0.34 10.89 -11.99
CA VAL A 77 0.36 10.19 -13.07
C VAL A 77 0.84 11.21 -14.09
N MET A 78 1.96 10.94 -14.71
CA MET A 78 2.53 11.80 -15.76
C MET A 78 2.64 11.05 -17.08
N THR A 79 2.26 11.72 -18.16
CA THR A 79 2.47 11.21 -19.53
C THR A 79 3.97 11.05 -19.85
N PRO A 80 4.33 10.28 -20.88
CA PRO A 80 5.62 10.42 -21.51
C PRO A 80 5.86 11.86 -21.99
N PHE A 81 7.12 12.17 -22.32
CA PHE A 81 7.47 13.45 -22.95
C PHE A 81 7.02 13.45 -24.41
N TYR A 82 6.36 14.54 -24.81
CA TYR A 82 5.88 14.77 -26.17
C TYR A 82 6.56 15.99 -26.77
N THR A 83 7.26 15.81 -27.86
CA THR A 83 7.86 16.93 -28.61
C THR A 83 6.84 17.55 -29.56
N ALA A 84 6.64 18.85 -29.47
CA ALA A 84 5.75 19.57 -30.35
C ALA A 84 6.40 19.77 -31.74
N GLU A 85 5.72 19.37 -32.82
CA GLU A 85 6.15 19.61 -34.21
C GLU A 85 5.56 20.90 -34.80
N SER A 86 4.53 21.47 -34.13
CA SER A 86 3.83 22.67 -34.57
C SER A 86 3.38 23.52 -33.37
N GLU A 87 2.64 24.60 -33.61
CA GLU A 87 2.08 25.48 -32.59
C GLU A 87 0.92 24.82 -31.80
N THR A 88 0.53 23.59 -32.15
CA THR A 88 -0.49 22.80 -31.45
C THR A 88 0.03 21.39 -31.24
N LEU A 89 -0.19 20.86 -30.02
CA LEU A 89 0.20 19.52 -29.65
C LEU A 89 -1.00 18.76 -29.06
N GLU A 90 -1.18 17.51 -29.48
CA GLU A 90 -2.09 16.56 -28.82
C GLU A 90 -1.30 15.57 -27.98
N VAL A 91 -1.72 15.40 -26.73
CA VAL A 91 -1.10 14.48 -25.76
C VAL A 91 -2.15 13.46 -25.31
N GLU A 92 -1.93 12.19 -25.64
CA GLU A 92 -2.76 11.09 -25.17
C GLU A 92 -2.38 10.74 -23.73
N VAL A 93 -3.30 10.97 -22.76
CA VAL A 93 -2.94 10.93 -21.34
C VAL A 93 -2.65 9.53 -20.81
N MET A 94 -3.28 8.48 -21.34
CA MET A 94 -3.09 7.10 -20.91
C MET A 94 -2.01 6.35 -21.70
N LYS A 95 -1.37 6.98 -22.69
CA LYS A 95 -0.34 6.32 -23.48
C LYS A 95 0.84 5.87 -22.62
N GLY A 96 1.25 4.61 -22.82
CA GLY A 96 2.36 4.01 -22.08
C GLY A 96 2.01 3.60 -20.66
N LEU A 97 0.70 3.56 -20.30
CA LEU A 97 0.19 3.09 -19.01
C LEU A 97 -0.70 1.85 -19.21
N TYR A 98 -0.71 0.97 -18.24
CA TYR A 98 -1.59 -0.20 -18.26
C TYR A 98 -3.06 0.22 -18.11
N PRO A 99 -3.94 -0.07 -19.08
CA PRO A 99 -5.27 0.54 -19.16
C PRO A 99 -6.21 0.17 -18.03
N ASP A 100 -6.15 -1.08 -17.54
CA ASP A 100 -7.08 -1.58 -16.52
C ASP A 100 -6.70 -1.15 -15.10
N MET A 101 -5.50 -0.62 -14.92
CA MET A 101 -5.00 -0.22 -13.60
C MET A 101 -5.47 1.16 -13.17
N LEU A 102 -5.56 2.08 -14.11
CA LEU A 102 -5.78 3.49 -13.86
C LEU A 102 -6.92 4.04 -14.71
N LYS A 103 -7.67 5.00 -14.15
CA LYS A 103 -8.69 5.77 -14.87
C LYS A 103 -8.50 7.25 -14.57
N PRO A 104 -8.35 8.12 -15.59
CA PRO A 104 -8.26 9.56 -15.36
C PRO A 104 -9.44 10.08 -14.55
N ASN A 105 -9.18 10.94 -13.57
CA ASN A 105 -10.22 11.60 -12.82
C ASN A 105 -10.72 12.83 -13.61
N THR A 106 -11.88 12.69 -14.24
CA THR A 106 -12.59 13.74 -14.98
C THR A 106 -13.83 14.24 -14.25
N ARG A 107 -14.09 13.74 -13.03
CA ARG A 107 -15.21 14.17 -12.19
C ARG A 107 -14.97 15.49 -11.50
N ASP A 108 -13.71 15.69 -11.05
CA ASP A 108 -13.26 16.90 -10.39
C ASP A 108 -12.77 17.94 -11.41
N ASP A 109 -12.55 19.16 -10.97
CA ASP A 109 -12.07 20.24 -11.83
C ASP A 109 -10.65 19.94 -12.34
N ILE A 110 -10.58 19.46 -13.59
CA ILE A 110 -9.31 19.12 -14.25
C ILE A 110 -8.38 20.33 -14.38
N LYS A 111 -8.93 21.54 -14.55
CA LYS A 111 -8.14 22.78 -14.66
C LYS A 111 -7.48 23.17 -13.32
N ARG A 112 -8.03 22.70 -12.21
CA ARG A 112 -7.46 22.87 -10.88
C ARG A 112 -6.40 21.82 -10.54
N TRP A 113 -6.66 20.56 -10.93
CA TRP A 113 -5.89 19.42 -10.43
C TRP A 113 -4.90 18.82 -11.44
N TRP A 114 -5.05 19.10 -12.74
CA TRP A 114 -4.12 18.67 -13.74
C TRP A 114 -3.14 19.79 -14.06
N GLU A 115 -1.94 19.43 -14.47
CA GLU A 115 -0.87 20.37 -14.79
C GLU A 115 -0.19 19.99 -16.10
N VAL A 116 -0.17 20.93 -17.04
CA VAL A 116 0.59 20.80 -18.29
C VAL A 116 1.89 21.59 -18.13
N ILE A 117 3.02 20.96 -18.38
CA ILE A 117 4.33 21.58 -18.19
C ILE A 117 5.12 21.54 -19.50
N ASP A 118 5.63 22.69 -19.90
CA ASP A 118 6.69 22.80 -20.90
C ASP A 118 8.02 22.40 -20.23
N ARG A 119 8.49 21.20 -20.53
CA ARG A 119 9.71 20.64 -19.93
C ARG A 119 10.99 21.27 -20.45
N THR A 120 10.92 21.96 -21.59
CA THR A 120 12.07 22.70 -22.14
C THR A 120 12.35 23.97 -21.35
N THR A 121 11.31 24.65 -20.89
CA THR A 121 11.44 25.88 -20.08
C THR A 121 11.24 25.66 -18.58
N GLY A 122 10.54 24.57 -18.20
CA GLY A 122 10.11 24.30 -16.83
C GLY A 122 8.84 25.07 -16.43
N GLU A 123 8.21 25.78 -17.37
CA GLU A 123 7.04 26.61 -17.08
C GLU A 123 5.73 25.79 -17.16
N VAL A 124 4.77 26.15 -16.31
CA VAL A 124 3.43 25.61 -16.36
C VAL A 124 2.67 26.30 -17.49
N VAL A 125 2.08 25.51 -18.38
CA VAL A 125 1.19 26.03 -19.44
C VAL A 125 -0.08 26.56 -18.80
N PRO A 126 -0.48 27.82 -19.03
CA PRO A 126 -1.70 28.39 -18.49
C PRO A 126 -2.94 27.56 -18.82
N THR A 127 -3.89 27.48 -17.90
CA THR A 127 -5.06 26.61 -18.01
C THR A 127 -6.00 26.98 -19.16
N ASP A 128 -5.94 28.21 -19.67
CA ASP A 128 -6.66 28.67 -20.84
C ASP A 128 -5.99 28.31 -22.17
N LYS A 129 -4.78 27.71 -22.13
CA LYS A 129 -3.99 27.31 -23.30
C LYS A 129 -4.04 25.82 -23.60
N TRP A 130 -4.81 25.05 -22.87
CA TRP A 130 -5.00 23.62 -23.12
C TRP A 130 -6.41 23.17 -22.75
N ASP A 131 -6.89 22.11 -23.38
CA ASP A 131 -8.15 21.48 -23.10
C ASP A 131 -8.04 19.96 -23.15
N TYR A 132 -8.89 19.28 -22.39
CA TYR A 132 -8.99 17.83 -22.41
C TYR A 132 -10.29 17.37 -23.02
N SER A 133 -10.24 16.38 -23.90
CA SER A 133 -11.39 15.71 -24.49
C SER A 133 -11.53 14.31 -23.90
N GLU A 134 -12.61 14.06 -23.17
CA GLU A 134 -12.92 12.73 -22.64
C GLU A 134 -13.20 11.72 -23.79
N GLU A 135 -13.79 12.17 -24.90
CA GLU A 135 -14.07 11.33 -26.07
C GLU A 135 -12.81 10.74 -26.70
N THR A 136 -11.74 11.55 -26.79
CA THR A 136 -10.47 11.13 -27.41
C THR A 136 -9.42 10.70 -26.40
N GLY A 137 -9.61 11.00 -25.10
CA GLY A 137 -8.59 10.76 -24.06
C GLY A 137 -7.35 11.65 -24.21
N LYS A 138 -7.47 12.80 -24.89
CA LYS A 138 -6.33 13.64 -25.21
C LYS A 138 -6.44 15.04 -24.61
N VAL A 139 -5.28 15.57 -24.22
CA VAL A 139 -5.08 17.00 -23.99
C VAL A 139 -4.57 17.64 -25.28
N THR A 140 -5.27 18.69 -25.73
CA THR A 140 -4.80 19.57 -26.82
C THR A 140 -4.30 20.86 -26.21
N LEU A 141 -3.09 21.28 -26.58
CA LEU A 141 -2.47 22.50 -26.04
C LEU A 141 -1.83 23.38 -27.12
N ALA A 142 -1.76 24.68 -26.82
CA ALA A 142 -0.93 25.60 -27.57
C ALA A 142 0.53 25.33 -27.21
N ALA A 143 1.37 25.05 -28.19
CA ALA A 143 2.73 24.62 -28.01
C ALA A 143 3.73 25.50 -28.76
N VAL A 144 4.98 25.49 -28.33
CA VAL A 144 6.11 26.04 -29.07
C VAL A 144 6.79 24.89 -29.82
N PRO A 145 6.97 25.00 -31.14
CA PRO A 145 7.64 23.95 -31.93
C PRO A 145 9.00 23.55 -31.31
N PHE A 146 9.27 22.26 -31.30
CA PHE A 146 10.46 21.60 -30.73
C PHE A 146 10.64 21.68 -29.23
N HIS A 147 9.66 22.24 -28.49
CA HIS A 147 9.60 22.08 -27.05
C HIS A 147 8.99 20.72 -26.66
N GLU A 148 9.35 20.22 -25.49
CA GLU A 148 8.83 18.99 -24.89
C GLU A 148 7.79 19.31 -23.82
N TYR A 149 6.70 18.55 -23.82
CA TYR A 149 5.59 18.75 -22.89
C TYR A 149 5.20 17.46 -22.18
N THR A 150 4.70 17.60 -20.98
CA THR A 150 4.05 16.52 -20.23
C THR A 150 2.74 17.00 -19.64
N VAL A 151 1.82 16.06 -19.42
CA VAL A 151 0.59 16.27 -18.66
C VAL A 151 0.66 15.45 -17.39
N SER A 152 0.54 16.10 -16.24
CA SER A 152 0.36 15.45 -14.95
C SER A 152 -1.11 15.50 -14.58
N PHE A 153 -1.70 14.36 -14.25
CA PHE A 153 -3.13 14.24 -14.03
C PHE A 153 -3.47 13.30 -12.87
N LEU A 154 -4.61 13.56 -12.23
CA LEU A 154 -5.17 12.64 -11.24
C LEU A 154 -5.79 11.42 -11.93
N ALA A 155 -5.50 10.25 -11.39
CA ALA A 155 -6.11 9.01 -11.84
C ALA A 155 -6.59 8.18 -10.65
N TYR A 156 -7.77 7.57 -10.79
CA TYR A 156 -8.25 6.53 -9.88
C TYR A 156 -7.45 5.26 -10.05
N ILE A 157 -7.12 4.60 -8.94
CA ILE A 157 -6.47 3.29 -8.92
C ILE A 157 -7.57 2.23 -8.97
N MET A 158 -7.80 1.68 -10.16
CA MET A 158 -8.88 0.72 -10.43
C MET A 158 -8.50 -0.72 -10.09
N TRP A 159 -7.24 -0.96 -9.80
CA TRP A 159 -6.71 -2.27 -9.43
C TRP A 159 -5.68 -2.09 -8.31
N ASP A 160 -5.92 -2.72 -7.16
CA ASP A 160 -4.96 -2.69 -6.05
C ASP A 160 -3.55 -3.08 -6.53
N PRO A 161 -2.54 -2.23 -6.32
CA PRO A 161 -1.21 -2.47 -6.88
C PRO A 161 -0.57 -3.77 -6.41
N VAL A 162 -0.78 -4.17 -5.17
CA VAL A 162 -0.25 -5.43 -4.62
C VAL A 162 -0.95 -6.63 -5.26
N HIS A 163 -2.27 -6.54 -5.41
CA HIS A 163 -3.05 -7.58 -6.06
C HIS A 163 -2.70 -7.69 -7.54
N MET A 164 -2.56 -6.57 -8.24
CA MET A 164 -2.12 -6.53 -9.64
C MET A 164 -0.72 -7.11 -9.80
N TYR A 165 0.24 -6.74 -8.94
CA TYR A 165 1.58 -7.31 -8.96
C TYR A 165 1.55 -8.83 -8.88
N ASN A 166 0.79 -9.39 -7.94
CA ASN A 166 0.65 -10.84 -7.80
C ASN A 166 -0.05 -11.48 -9.01
N ALA A 167 -1.07 -10.84 -9.57
CA ALA A 167 -1.76 -11.36 -10.76
C ALA A 167 -0.83 -11.40 -11.98
N VAL A 168 -0.01 -10.36 -12.16
CA VAL A 168 0.93 -10.26 -13.27
C VAL A 168 2.14 -11.18 -13.11
N THR A 169 2.74 -11.25 -11.91
CA THR A 169 3.96 -12.02 -11.65
C THR A 169 3.69 -13.50 -11.35
N ASN A 170 2.53 -13.82 -10.77
CA ASN A 170 2.19 -15.16 -10.28
C ASN A 170 1.05 -15.83 -11.07
N ASP A 171 0.64 -15.23 -12.17
CA ASP A 171 -0.40 -15.76 -13.06
C ASP A 171 -1.77 -15.98 -12.38
N TRP A 172 -2.11 -15.18 -11.38
CA TRP A 172 -3.39 -15.22 -10.67
C TRP A 172 -4.51 -14.57 -11.51
N LYS A 173 -4.82 -15.15 -12.67
CA LYS A 173 -5.70 -14.53 -13.68
C LYS A 173 -7.18 -14.62 -13.34
N ASP A 174 -7.58 -15.62 -12.57
CA ASP A 174 -8.98 -15.91 -12.28
C ASP A 174 -9.48 -15.25 -10.98
N VAL A 175 -8.76 -14.25 -10.49
CA VAL A 175 -9.10 -13.54 -9.26
C VAL A 175 -9.68 -12.17 -9.60
N GLU A 176 -10.80 -11.80 -8.97
CA GLU A 176 -11.41 -10.49 -9.12
C GLU A 176 -10.43 -9.37 -8.78
N HIS A 177 -10.35 -8.34 -9.62
CA HIS A 177 -9.51 -7.16 -9.36
C HIS A 177 -10.01 -6.45 -8.11
N GLN A 178 -9.13 -6.31 -7.13
CA GLN A 178 -9.45 -5.58 -5.91
C GLN A 178 -9.29 -4.07 -6.15
N ILE A 179 -10.30 -3.30 -5.79
CA ILE A 179 -10.31 -1.84 -5.89
C ILE A 179 -10.03 -1.25 -4.51
N THR A 180 -9.11 -0.30 -4.44
CA THR A 180 -8.77 0.41 -3.19
C THR A 180 -9.59 1.67 -3.03
N PHE A 181 -9.95 2.02 -1.80
CA PHE A 181 -10.64 3.27 -1.45
C PHE A 181 -9.83 4.09 -0.45
N ASP A 182 -10.03 5.41 -0.48
CA ASP A 182 -9.22 6.34 0.32
C ASP A 182 -9.89 6.64 1.67
N VAL A 183 -9.41 5.98 2.73
CA VAL A 183 -9.93 6.12 4.10
C VAL A 183 -9.75 7.54 4.68
N ARG A 184 -8.95 8.40 4.06
CA ARG A 184 -8.79 9.80 4.48
C ARG A 184 -9.98 10.67 4.11
N GLN A 185 -10.84 10.23 3.18
CA GLN A 185 -12.08 10.92 2.83
C GLN A 185 -13.16 10.64 3.88
N PRO A 186 -13.95 11.67 4.30
CA PRO A 186 -14.87 11.54 5.45
C PRO A 186 -15.88 10.39 5.34
N LYS A 187 -16.45 10.16 4.15
CA LYS A 187 -17.44 9.11 3.91
C LYS A 187 -16.82 7.72 4.03
N THR A 188 -15.65 7.53 3.42
CA THR A 188 -14.89 6.27 3.51
C THR A 188 -14.35 6.04 4.91
N HIS A 189 -13.92 7.09 5.60
CA HIS A 189 -13.49 7.03 6.99
C HIS A 189 -14.60 6.43 7.86
N GLU A 190 -15.79 7.02 7.85
CA GLU A 190 -16.94 6.53 8.63
C GLU A 190 -17.28 5.07 8.29
N TYR A 191 -17.29 4.75 7.00
CA TYR A 191 -17.53 3.39 6.53
C TYR A 191 -16.46 2.41 7.05
N THR A 192 -15.19 2.77 6.94
CA THR A 192 -14.07 1.92 7.37
C THR A 192 -14.11 1.63 8.88
N MET A 193 -14.43 2.64 9.70
CA MET A 193 -14.55 2.43 11.15
C MET A 193 -15.72 1.50 11.51
N LYS A 194 -16.85 1.63 10.82
CA LYS A 194 -18.00 0.70 11.00
C LYS A 194 -17.65 -0.72 10.54
N ARG A 195 -16.96 -0.83 9.40
CA ARG A 195 -16.51 -2.12 8.85
C ARG A 195 -15.53 -2.83 9.77
N LEU A 196 -14.60 -2.09 10.39
CA LEU A 196 -13.68 -2.64 11.38
C LEU A 196 -14.41 -3.20 12.60
N ARG A 197 -15.34 -2.45 13.19
CA ARG A 197 -16.16 -2.93 14.32
C ARG A 197 -16.93 -4.19 13.92
N LYS A 198 -17.58 -4.17 12.77
CA LYS A 198 -18.33 -5.32 12.24
C LYS A 198 -17.43 -6.54 12.06
N PHE A 199 -16.23 -6.36 11.50
CA PHE A 199 -15.27 -7.46 11.36
C PHE A 199 -14.92 -8.09 12.72
N ILE A 200 -14.65 -7.29 13.73
CA ILE A 200 -14.32 -7.78 15.08
C ILE A 200 -15.50 -8.52 15.71
N GLU A 201 -16.73 -8.00 15.56
CA GLU A 201 -17.95 -8.65 16.04
C GLU A 201 -18.18 -10.01 15.37
N ASP A 202 -17.95 -10.12 14.08
CA ASP A 202 -18.12 -11.35 13.30
C ASP A 202 -17.01 -12.39 13.57
N HIS A 203 -15.88 -11.96 14.15
CA HIS A 203 -14.72 -12.81 14.45
C HIS A 203 -14.36 -12.80 15.95
N PRO A 204 -15.29 -13.24 16.83
CA PRO A 204 -15.09 -13.17 18.30
C PRO A 204 -13.90 -14.02 18.77
N TYR A 205 -13.53 -15.06 18.03
CA TYR A 205 -12.42 -15.96 18.33
C TYR A 205 -11.02 -15.31 18.10
N VAL A 206 -10.94 -14.22 17.33
CA VAL A 206 -9.68 -13.51 17.06
C VAL A 206 -9.22 -12.78 18.32
N ASN A 207 -7.94 -12.92 18.68
CA ASN A 207 -7.31 -12.22 19.80
C ASN A 207 -6.50 -11.01 19.33
N VAL A 208 -5.85 -11.10 18.18
CA VAL A 208 -4.98 -10.08 17.62
C VAL A 208 -5.39 -9.73 16.19
N LEU A 209 -5.76 -8.49 15.95
CA LEU A 209 -5.91 -7.96 14.60
C LEU A 209 -4.55 -7.59 14.04
N ARG A 210 -4.19 -8.22 12.95
CA ARG A 210 -2.97 -7.94 12.20
C ARG A 210 -3.32 -7.08 11.00
N PHE A 211 -3.06 -5.79 11.10
CA PHE A 211 -3.19 -4.88 9.98
C PHE A 211 -2.04 -5.12 9.00
N THR A 212 -2.39 -5.58 7.80
CA THR A 212 -1.41 -5.78 6.73
C THR A 212 -1.22 -4.46 5.99
N THR A 213 -0.56 -3.52 6.59
CA THR A 213 -0.59 -2.09 6.30
C THR A 213 -1.95 -1.47 6.64
N PHE A 214 -1.96 -0.19 6.97
CA PHE A 214 -3.21 0.50 7.24
C PHE A 214 -3.92 0.98 5.97
N PHE A 215 -3.17 1.17 4.86
CA PHE A 215 -3.73 1.59 3.59
C PHE A 215 -3.20 0.71 2.46
N HIS A 216 -2.00 0.93 1.96
CA HIS A 216 -1.34 -0.01 1.06
C HIS A 216 0.16 -0.09 1.28
N GLN A 217 0.73 -1.22 0.88
CA GLN A 217 2.13 -1.49 1.10
C GLN A 217 3.03 -0.65 0.19
N PHE A 218 2.58 -0.39 -1.03
CA PHE A 218 3.31 0.35 -2.03
C PHE A 218 2.38 0.75 -3.17
N THR A 219 2.79 1.70 -3.97
CA THR A 219 2.10 2.09 -5.19
C THR A 219 2.94 1.67 -6.39
N LEU A 220 2.34 0.97 -7.33
CA LEU A 220 2.95 0.54 -8.59
C LEU A 220 2.30 1.25 -9.75
N ILE A 221 3.10 1.55 -10.77
CA ILE A 221 2.60 1.92 -12.10
C ILE A 221 3.23 0.94 -13.09
N PHE A 222 2.37 0.26 -13.85
CA PHE A 222 2.78 -0.61 -14.93
C PHE A 222 2.65 0.10 -16.27
N ASP A 223 3.55 -0.25 -17.20
CA ASP A 223 3.43 0.18 -18.59
C ASP A 223 2.39 -0.69 -19.35
N GLU A 224 2.11 -0.33 -20.59
CA GLU A 224 1.16 -1.03 -21.47
C GLU A 224 1.49 -2.51 -21.73
N LEU A 225 2.69 -2.94 -21.43
CA LEU A 225 3.16 -4.33 -21.52
C LEU A 225 3.17 -5.04 -20.17
N ALA A 226 2.51 -4.47 -19.16
CA ALA A 226 2.51 -4.96 -17.78
C ALA A 226 3.91 -5.07 -17.16
N ARG A 227 4.85 -4.20 -17.58
CA ARG A 227 6.17 -4.09 -16.95
C ARG A 227 6.14 -2.94 -15.95
N GLU A 228 6.82 -3.14 -14.84
CA GLU A 228 6.94 -2.13 -13.81
C GLU A 228 7.60 -0.85 -14.34
N LYS A 229 6.90 0.26 -14.28
CA LYS A 229 7.36 1.58 -14.69
C LYS A 229 7.83 2.39 -13.49
N TYR A 230 7.18 2.22 -12.35
CA TYR A 230 7.42 2.98 -11.14
C TYR A 230 6.95 2.21 -9.92
N VAL A 231 7.71 2.28 -8.84
CA VAL A 231 7.35 1.75 -7.53
C VAL A 231 7.55 2.83 -6.46
N ASP A 232 6.52 3.10 -5.71
CA ASP A 232 6.61 3.85 -4.45
C ASP A 232 6.51 2.87 -3.28
N TRP A 233 7.62 2.67 -2.62
CA TRP A 233 7.74 1.74 -1.51
C TRP A 233 7.12 2.24 -0.19
N TYR A 234 6.77 3.51 -0.10
CA TYR A 234 6.26 4.13 1.12
C TYR A 234 4.73 4.29 1.14
N GLY A 235 4.03 3.79 0.14
CA GLY A 235 2.59 3.65 0.12
C GLY A 235 1.81 4.96 -0.06
N TYR A 236 2.12 6.00 0.70
CA TYR A 236 1.35 7.25 0.67
C TYR A 236 1.99 8.36 -0.13
N SER A 237 3.24 8.23 -0.51
CA SER A 237 3.99 9.33 -1.11
C SER A 237 3.39 9.80 -2.43
N ALA A 238 2.68 8.93 -3.16
CA ALA A 238 2.02 9.28 -4.40
C ALA A 238 0.48 9.24 -4.32
N SER A 239 -0.10 8.80 -3.19
CA SER A 239 -1.54 8.69 -3.02
C SER A 239 -2.15 10.02 -2.62
N VAL A 240 -3.14 10.48 -3.38
CA VAL A 240 -3.82 11.77 -3.23
C VAL A 240 -5.31 11.64 -3.48
N SER A 241 -6.05 12.69 -3.15
CA SER A 241 -7.42 12.96 -3.63
C SER A 241 -7.66 14.46 -3.58
N PRO A 242 -8.61 15.04 -4.31
CA PRO A 242 -8.95 16.43 -4.20
C PRO A 242 -9.21 16.86 -2.75
N TYR A 243 -9.91 16.03 -1.97
CA TYR A 243 -10.16 16.30 -0.56
C TYR A 243 -8.87 16.45 0.24
N ILE A 244 -7.97 15.48 0.16
CA ILE A 244 -6.73 15.51 0.95
C ILE A 244 -5.79 16.63 0.52
N LEU A 245 -5.77 16.94 -0.78
CA LEU A 245 -5.00 18.07 -1.30
C LEU A 245 -5.55 19.42 -0.79
N GLU A 246 -6.87 19.57 -0.68
CA GLU A 246 -7.47 20.75 -0.07
C GLU A 246 -7.18 20.87 1.42
N GLN A 247 -7.11 19.75 2.17
CA GLN A 247 -6.69 19.79 3.57
C GLN A 247 -5.22 20.20 3.71
N PHE A 248 -4.35 19.67 2.83
CA PHE A 248 -2.96 20.09 2.76
C PHE A 248 -2.84 21.61 2.50
N GLU A 249 -3.51 22.12 1.46
CA GLU A 249 -3.49 23.55 1.14
C GLU A 249 -3.95 24.43 2.31
N LYS A 250 -4.96 24.01 3.07
CA LYS A 250 -5.44 24.71 4.26
C LYS A 250 -4.41 24.71 5.40
N GLU A 251 -3.70 23.61 5.58
CA GLU A 251 -2.71 23.48 6.67
C GLU A 251 -1.42 24.22 6.38
N VAL A 252 -0.89 24.08 5.16
CA VAL A 252 0.44 24.64 4.81
C VAL A 252 0.37 26.06 4.23
N GLY A 253 -0.80 26.50 3.75
CA GLY A 253 -1.04 27.87 3.28
C GLY A 253 -0.63 28.14 1.83
N TYR A 254 -0.33 27.12 1.03
CA TYR A 254 -0.06 27.25 -0.41
C TYR A 254 -0.68 26.12 -1.21
N LYS A 255 -0.89 26.35 -2.53
CA LYS A 255 -1.49 25.37 -3.42
C LYS A 255 -0.58 24.19 -3.63
N PHE A 256 -1.19 23.00 -3.64
CA PHE A 256 -0.52 21.77 -4.08
C PHE A 256 -0.29 21.79 -5.59
N ARG A 257 0.86 21.26 -6.01
CA ARG A 257 1.17 21.02 -7.43
C ARG A 257 1.51 19.55 -7.64
N ALA A 258 1.06 19.00 -8.76
CA ALA A 258 1.39 17.63 -9.16
C ALA A 258 2.91 17.38 -9.14
N GLU A 259 3.69 18.38 -9.55
CA GLU A 259 5.15 18.32 -9.62
C GLU A 259 5.83 18.06 -8.27
N TYR A 260 5.18 18.38 -7.14
CA TYR A 260 5.73 18.09 -5.81
C TYR A 260 5.89 16.59 -5.55
N ILE A 261 5.04 15.77 -6.17
CA ILE A 261 5.13 14.30 -6.12
C ILE A 261 5.84 13.76 -7.35
N ILE A 262 5.43 14.23 -8.54
CA ILE A 262 5.87 13.67 -9.82
C ILE A 262 7.35 13.95 -10.09
N ASP A 263 7.84 15.15 -9.73
CA ASP A 263 9.25 15.53 -9.84
C ASP A 263 9.87 15.06 -11.17
N GLN A 264 9.32 15.57 -12.28
CA GLN A 264 9.75 15.26 -13.65
C GLN A 264 9.67 13.75 -14.01
N GLY A 265 8.80 13.00 -13.37
CA GLY A 265 8.63 11.56 -13.57
C GLY A 265 9.49 10.67 -12.68
N TYR A 266 10.24 11.24 -11.74
CA TYR A 266 11.01 10.48 -10.75
C TYR A 266 10.20 10.10 -9.51
N TYR A 267 9.02 10.71 -9.33
CA TYR A 267 8.10 10.46 -8.22
C TYR A 267 8.79 10.54 -6.85
N ASN A 268 9.71 11.50 -6.68
CA ASN A 268 10.47 11.74 -5.45
C ASN A 268 10.92 10.45 -4.75
N ASN A 269 11.39 9.48 -5.50
CA ASN A 269 11.80 8.23 -4.92
C ASN A 269 12.98 8.41 -3.93
N GLN A 270 13.25 7.40 -3.12
CA GLN A 270 14.24 7.41 -2.04
C GLN A 270 15.69 7.76 -2.48
N TYR A 271 15.97 7.80 -3.77
CA TYR A 271 17.30 8.12 -4.31
C TYR A 271 17.47 9.60 -4.69
N ARG A 272 16.42 10.41 -4.52
CA ARG A 272 16.48 11.84 -4.80
C ARG A 272 16.39 12.66 -3.50
N ILE A 273 17.01 13.84 -3.53
CA ILE A 273 16.86 14.80 -2.43
C ILE A 273 15.43 15.37 -2.51
N PRO A 274 14.58 15.15 -1.50
CA PRO A 274 13.20 15.62 -1.52
C PRO A 274 13.15 17.16 -1.49
N SER A 275 12.24 17.74 -2.29
CA SER A 275 11.95 19.17 -2.20
C SER A 275 11.28 19.50 -0.86
N LYS A 276 11.28 20.80 -0.50
CA LYS A 276 10.59 21.26 0.73
C LYS A 276 9.10 20.95 0.67
N GLU A 277 8.48 21.20 -0.47
CA GLU A 277 7.06 20.98 -0.69
C GLU A 277 6.68 19.48 -0.57
N TYR A 278 7.52 18.60 -1.09
CA TYR A 278 7.35 17.15 -0.90
C TYR A 278 7.51 16.75 0.57
N GLN A 279 8.50 17.32 1.29
CA GLN A 279 8.67 17.08 2.72
C GLN A 279 7.47 17.57 3.53
N ASP A 280 6.94 18.75 3.21
CA ASP A 280 5.73 19.30 3.85
C ASP A 280 4.53 18.39 3.61
N PHE A 281 4.38 17.86 2.37
CA PHE A 281 3.32 16.91 2.03
C PHE A 281 3.47 15.58 2.78
N GLN A 282 4.68 15.03 2.85
CA GLN A 282 4.94 13.80 3.60
C GLN A 282 4.67 13.97 5.10
N ALA A 283 5.06 15.11 5.67
CA ALA A 283 4.78 15.43 7.08
C ALA A 283 3.27 15.58 7.35
N PHE A 284 2.53 16.21 6.44
CA PHE A 284 1.07 16.30 6.51
C PHE A 284 0.43 14.91 6.42
N GLN A 285 0.79 14.11 5.40
CA GLN A 285 0.28 12.74 5.20
C GLN A 285 0.50 11.87 6.45
N ARG A 286 1.70 11.90 7.01
CA ARG A 286 2.04 11.16 8.22
C ARG A 286 1.10 11.46 9.38
N ARG A 287 0.82 12.77 9.62
CA ARG A 287 -0.09 13.17 10.71
C ARG A 287 -1.52 12.74 10.46
N GLU A 288 -2.02 12.90 9.23
CA GLU A 288 -3.38 12.50 8.89
C GLU A 288 -3.57 10.98 9.00
N VAL A 289 -2.61 10.21 8.48
CA VAL A 289 -2.63 8.75 8.58
C VAL A 289 -2.53 8.30 10.03
N ALA A 290 -1.64 8.91 10.83
CA ALA A 290 -1.49 8.56 12.23
C ALA A 290 -2.79 8.76 13.05
N LYS A 291 -3.55 9.82 12.78
CA LYS A 291 -4.87 10.04 13.42
C LYS A 291 -5.82 8.89 13.16
N ILE A 292 -5.94 8.48 11.89
CA ILE A 292 -6.85 7.41 11.47
C ILE A 292 -6.41 6.06 12.05
N VAL A 293 -5.11 5.77 11.99
CA VAL A 293 -4.54 4.55 12.56
C VAL A 293 -4.78 4.48 14.07
N LYS A 294 -4.56 5.60 14.77
CA LYS A 294 -4.84 5.68 16.21
C LYS A 294 -6.31 5.32 16.52
N GLU A 295 -7.25 5.86 15.76
CA GLU A 295 -8.68 5.55 15.93
C GLU A 295 -8.96 4.06 15.68
N MET A 296 -8.36 3.46 14.65
CA MET A 296 -8.51 2.03 14.38
C MET A 296 -7.94 1.16 15.50
N VAL A 297 -6.81 1.55 16.07
CA VAL A 297 -6.20 0.87 17.22
C VAL A 297 -7.09 1.00 18.46
N ASP A 298 -7.60 2.20 18.72
CA ASP A 298 -8.52 2.44 19.86
C ASP A 298 -9.79 1.60 19.72
N ILE A 299 -10.40 1.54 18.54
CA ILE A 299 -11.56 0.67 18.25
C ILE A 299 -11.22 -0.81 18.55
N THR A 300 -10.05 -1.25 18.12
CA THR A 300 -9.58 -2.62 18.33
C THR A 300 -9.49 -2.93 19.83
N HIS A 301 -8.92 -2.01 20.61
CA HIS A 301 -8.81 -2.13 22.07
C HIS A 301 -10.17 -2.05 22.78
N GLU A 302 -11.06 -1.15 22.37
CA GLU A 302 -12.43 -1.06 22.89
C GLU A 302 -13.20 -2.38 22.72
N CYS A 303 -12.93 -3.10 21.65
CA CYS A 303 -13.48 -4.44 21.40
C CYS A 303 -12.72 -5.57 22.13
N GLY A 304 -11.76 -5.24 23.00
CA GLY A 304 -10.98 -6.21 23.78
C GLY A 304 -9.95 -7.01 22.99
N LYS A 305 -9.53 -6.53 21.82
CA LYS A 305 -8.53 -7.18 20.96
C LYS A 305 -7.20 -6.44 21.02
N LYS A 306 -6.12 -7.11 20.61
CA LYS A 306 -4.81 -6.50 20.40
C LYS A 306 -4.67 -6.03 18.95
N ALA A 307 -3.94 -4.95 18.75
CA ALA A 307 -3.64 -4.40 17.42
C ALA A 307 -2.15 -4.62 17.09
N MET A 308 -1.89 -5.26 15.97
CA MET A 308 -0.55 -5.52 15.44
C MET A 308 -0.42 -4.93 14.04
N MET A 309 0.70 -4.29 13.72
CA MET A 309 1.02 -3.85 12.37
C MET A 309 2.04 -4.78 11.71
N PHE A 310 1.77 -5.19 10.48
CA PHE A 310 2.74 -5.87 9.63
C PHE A 310 3.52 -4.87 8.79
N LEU A 311 4.83 -4.86 8.94
CA LEU A 311 5.73 -3.91 8.29
C LEU A 311 6.08 -4.26 6.82
N GLY A 312 5.44 -5.26 6.26
CA GLY A 312 5.71 -5.69 4.89
C GLY A 312 6.99 -6.55 4.76
N ASP A 313 7.26 -6.97 3.54
CA ASP A 313 8.46 -7.71 3.20
C ASP A 313 9.63 -6.74 3.01
N HIS A 314 10.75 -6.99 3.68
CA HIS A 314 11.93 -6.14 3.65
C HIS A 314 11.68 -4.67 4.03
N TRP A 315 10.64 -4.39 4.85
CA TRP A 315 10.24 -3.04 5.25
C TRP A 315 9.61 -2.21 4.12
N ILE A 316 9.29 -2.85 3.03
CA ILE A 316 8.61 -2.23 1.92
C ILE A 316 7.18 -1.86 2.35
N GLY A 317 6.75 -0.66 2.03
CA GLY A 317 5.42 -0.16 2.35
C GLY A 317 5.18 0.10 3.83
N THR A 318 6.23 0.24 4.60
CA THR A 318 6.13 0.72 5.98
C THR A 318 5.66 2.16 5.97
N GLU A 319 4.56 2.41 6.62
CA GLU A 319 4.07 3.78 6.80
C GLU A 319 5.09 4.57 7.62
N PRO A 320 5.53 5.74 7.13
CA PRO A 320 6.59 6.50 7.78
C PRO A 320 6.04 7.32 8.96
N PHE A 321 5.55 6.66 9.99
CA PHE A 321 4.96 7.35 11.15
C PHE A 321 5.98 8.14 11.96
N MET A 322 7.24 7.79 11.90
CA MET A 322 8.31 8.49 12.62
C MET A 322 7.94 8.80 14.09
N GLU A 323 7.84 10.07 14.46
CA GLU A 323 7.54 10.51 15.83
C GLU A 323 6.13 10.12 16.29
N GLU A 324 5.17 10.08 15.39
CA GLU A 324 3.80 9.70 15.67
C GLU A 324 3.65 8.21 15.99
N PHE A 325 4.60 7.36 15.59
CA PHE A 325 4.52 5.92 15.80
C PHE A 325 4.24 5.53 17.26
N LYS A 326 4.94 6.15 18.21
CA LYS A 326 4.75 5.88 19.65
C LYS A 326 3.37 6.28 20.18
N THR A 327 2.65 7.13 19.46
CA THR A 327 1.33 7.63 19.87
C THR A 327 0.20 6.73 19.37
N LEU A 328 0.48 5.80 18.46
CA LEU A 328 -0.54 4.93 17.84
C LEU A 328 -1.16 3.94 18.83
N GLY A 329 -0.39 3.52 19.86
CA GLY A 329 -0.85 2.57 20.85
C GLY A 329 -0.87 1.11 20.39
N LEU A 330 -0.14 0.77 19.32
CA LEU A 330 0.00 -0.60 18.85
C LEU A 330 0.53 -1.54 19.94
N ASP A 331 -0.02 -2.74 20.02
CA ASP A 331 0.51 -3.77 20.93
C ASP A 331 1.78 -4.39 20.38
N ALA A 332 1.84 -4.59 19.06
CA ALA A 332 2.96 -5.25 18.41
C ALA A 332 3.19 -4.78 16.99
N VAL A 333 4.40 -5.08 16.50
CA VAL A 333 4.74 -5.05 15.09
C VAL A 333 5.33 -6.39 14.68
N VAL A 334 5.10 -6.78 13.43
CA VAL A 334 5.74 -7.92 12.80
C VAL A 334 6.39 -7.49 11.50
N GLY A 335 7.62 -7.90 11.26
CA GLY A 335 8.35 -7.60 10.03
C GLY A 335 9.03 -8.82 9.45
N SER A 336 9.17 -8.85 8.13
CA SER A 336 9.89 -9.93 7.45
C SER A 336 11.39 -9.86 7.73
N VAL A 337 11.97 -10.99 8.00
CA VAL A 337 13.38 -11.14 8.39
C VAL A 337 14.15 -11.83 7.29
N GLY A 338 14.91 -11.07 6.50
CA GLY A 338 15.81 -11.60 5.49
C GLY A 338 17.22 -11.88 6.00
N ASN A 339 17.63 -11.23 7.10
CA ASN A 339 18.97 -11.39 7.67
C ASN A 339 19.02 -10.93 9.13
N GLY A 340 20.19 -11.10 9.78
CA GLY A 340 20.36 -10.74 11.19
C GLY A 340 20.31 -9.22 11.47
N SER A 341 20.49 -8.36 10.47
CA SER A 341 20.35 -6.91 10.63
C SER A 341 18.89 -6.52 10.68
N THR A 342 18.05 -7.04 9.78
CA THR A 342 16.60 -6.83 9.81
C THR A 342 15.98 -7.34 11.11
N LEU A 343 16.44 -8.49 11.61
CA LEU A 343 16.00 -9.01 12.90
C LEU A 343 16.25 -8.02 14.05
N ARG A 344 17.47 -7.44 14.11
CA ARG A 344 17.78 -6.43 15.12
C ARG A 344 16.96 -5.16 14.95
N LEU A 345 16.78 -4.68 13.72
CA LEU A 345 15.95 -3.50 13.46
C LEU A 345 14.51 -3.69 13.95
N ILE A 346 13.93 -4.88 13.76
CA ILE A 346 12.60 -5.19 14.27
C ILE A 346 12.60 -5.22 15.80
N SER A 347 13.57 -5.88 16.42
CA SER A 347 13.65 -5.98 17.88
C SER A 347 13.90 -4.64 18.57
N ASP A 348 14.50 -3.69 17.87
CA ASP A 348 14.80 -2.36 18.39
C ASP A 348 13.65 -1.34 18.21
N ILE A 349 12.53 -1.75 17.58
CA ILE A 349 11.35 -0.88 17.44
C ILE A 349 10.77 -0.60 18.82
N ASP A 350 10.75 0.67 19.18
CA ASP A 350 10.21 1.18 20.43
C ASP A 350 8.72 1.60 20.28
N GLY A 351 7.99 1.68 21.39
CA GLY A 351 6.58 2.11 21.41
C GLY A 351 5.57 0.98 21.22
N VAL A 352 6.00 -0.28 21.22
CA VAL A 352 5.15 -1.47 21.19
C VAL A 352 5.47 -2.39 22.38
N LYS A 353 4.54 -3.28 22.75
CA LYS A 353 4.74 -4.22 23.87
C LYS A 353 5.66 -5.38 23.52
N TYR A 354 5.61 -5.82 22.22
CA TYR A 354 6.48 -6.86 21.69
C TYR A 354 6.68 -6.71 20.19
N THR A 355 7.72 -7.34 19.67
CA THR A 355 8.03 -7.38 18.26
C THR A 355 8.08 -8.82 17.79
N GLU A 356 7.71 -9.08 16.53
CA GLU A 356 7.69 -10.40 15.92
C GLU A 356 8.50 -10.41 14.62
N GLY A 357 9.37 -11.39 14.46
CA GLY A 357 10.08 -11.62 13.20
C GLY A 357 9.35 -12.65 12.35
N ARG A 358 8.86 -12.23 11.18
CA ARG A 358 8.32 -13.16 10.17
C ARG A 358 9.48 -13.80 9.41
N LEU A 359 9.69 -15.07 9.65
CA LEU A 359 10.70 -15.85 8.96
C LEU A 359 10.09 -16.51 7.73
N LEU A 360 10.51 -16.05 6.56
CA LEU A 360 10.18 -16.68 5.29
C LEU A 360 11.23 -17.75 5.01
N PRO A 361 10.85 -19.04 4.88
CA PRO A 361 11.80 -20.08 4.48
C PRO A 361 12.34 -19.83 3.07
N TYR A 362 11.52 -19.26 2.20
CA TYR A 362 11.85 -18.81 0.85
C TYR A 362 10.85 -17.75 0.40
N PHE A 363 11.22 -16.95 -0.59
CA PHE A 363 10.30 -16.08 -1.31
C PHE A 363 9.87 -16.82 -2.59
N PHE A 364 8.59 -17.12 -2.73
CA PHE A 364 8.11 -18.05 -3.74
C PHE A 364 8.37 -17.64 -5.20
N PRO A 365 8.34 -16.35 -5.61
CA PRO A 365 8.74 -15.97 -6.96
C PRO A 365 10.17 -16.37 -7.31
N ASP A 366 11.06 -16.42 -6.31
CA ASP A 366 12.48 -16.74 -6.51
C ASP A 366 12.76 -18.24 -6.63
N VAL A 367 11.83 -19.09 -6.28
CA VAL A 367 12.05 -20.54 -6.17
C VAL A 367 11.05 -21.41 -6.91
N PHE A 368 9.84 -20.92 -7.20
CA PHE A 368 8.81 -21.66 -7.94
C PHE A 368 8.85 -21.35 -9.43
N HIS A 369 9.99 -21.61 -10.05
CA HIS A 369 10.22 -21.54 -11.48
C HIS A 369 11.12 -22.69 -11.92
N GLU A 370 11.30 -22.90 -13.21
CA GLU A 370 12.20 -23.94 -13.72
C GLU A 370 13.63 -23.72 -13.22
N GLY A 371 14.19 -24.73 -12.57
CA GLY A 371 15.53 -24.68 -11.96
C GLY A 371 15.58 -24.09 -10.54
N GLY A 372 14.48 -23.61 -9.99
CA GLY A 372 14.39 -23.16 -8.59
C GLY A 372 14.47 -24.32 -7.59
N ASP A 373 15.02 -24.06 -6.39
CA ASP A 373 15.19 -25.06 -5.33
C ASP A 373 14.73 -24.50 -3.97
N PRO A 374 13.42 -24.62 -3.64
CA PRO A 374 12.89 -24.10 -2.38
C PRO A 374 13.49 -24.76 -1.14
N VAL A 375 13.92 -26.01 -1.23
CA VAL A 375 14.55 -26.73 -0.09
C VAL A 375 15.93 -26.16 0.21
N LYS A 376 16.71 -25.88 -0.81
CA LYS A 376 18.04 -25.26 -0.67
C LYS A 376 17.90 -23.85 -0.06
N GLU A 377 16.97 -23.06 -0.55
CA GLU A 377 16.70 -21.70 -0.06
C GLU A 377 16.22 -21.71 1.39
N ALA A 378 15.28 -22.60 1.73
CA ALA A 378 14.82 -22.77 3.11
C ALA A 378 15.98 -23.16 4.08
N ARG A 379 16.90 -24.00 3.64
CA ARG A 379 18.09 -24.34 4.44
C ARG A 379 19.01 -23.15 4.66
N TYR A 380 19.19 -22.32 3.65
CA TYR A 380 19.97 -21.10 3.76
C TYR A 380 19.33 -20.10 4.75
N ASN A 381 18.03 -19.85 4.61
CA ASN A 381 17.28 -18.92 5.46
C ASN A 381 17.12 -19.43 6.90
N TRP A 382 17.22 -20.75 7.14
CA TRP A 382 17.21 -21.34 8.47
C TRP A 382 18.31 -20.80 9.39
N VAL A 383 19.43 -20.36 8.84
CA VAL A 383 20.51 -19.76 9.62
C VAL A 383 20.05 -18.48 10.33
N THR A 384 19.23 -17.67 9.66
CA THR A 384 18.63 -16.45 10.25
C THR A 384 17.57 -16.83 11.29
N ALA A 385 16.71 -17.79 10.97
CA ALA A 385 15.68 -18.28 11.89
C ALA A 385 16.28 -18.77 13.23
N ARG A 386 17.35 -19.51 13.18
CA ARG A 386 18.05 -19.99 14.39
C ARG A 386 18.54 -18.85 15.29
N ARG A 387 18.96 -17.73 14.71
CA ARG A 387 19.39 -16.55 15.49
C ARG A 387 18.23 -15.82 16.15
N ALA A 388 17.03 -15.92 15.58
CA ALA A 388 15.83 -15.32 16.16
C ALA A 388 15.29 -16.12 17.35
N ILE A 389 15.51 -17.45 17.35
CA ILE A 389 14.98 -18.38 18.35
C ILE A 389 15.93 -18.54 19.55
N LEU A 390 17.20 -18.29 19.37
CA LEU A 390 18.25 -18.40 20.39
C LEU A 390 18.53 -17.07 21.09
#